data_fd1027488eb024d83c1f987d3e3457b0
#
_entry.id   fd1027488eb024d83c1f987d3e3457b0
#
_cell.length_a   1.000
_cell.length_b   1.000
_cell.length_c   1.000
_cell.angle_alpha   90.00
_cell.angle_beta   90.00
_cell.angle_gamma   90.00
#
_symmetry.space_group_name_H-M   'P 1'
#
loop_
_entity.id
_entity.type
_entity.pdbx_description
1 polymer ?
#
loop_
_entity_poly.entity_id
_entity_poly.type
_entity_poly.pdbx_seq_one_letter_code
_entity_poly.pdbx_strand_id
1 'polypeptide(L)'
;ARRELAIGDGSTIVVYHGLGLFSAPRVWWMFRTFGVREVYILDGGMPAWKVEGRPIDFGEVRRTPRHFTPRFNRGAVADVEDVKKALALPDMQVVDARSKERFEGTGPEPRPGLPSGHMPGALNLPWERLLQDGKLVPPEAIEKVFSQAGIDVGRPIVTTCGSGVSAAILWFALEA
;
A
#
# COMPACT_ATOMS: atom_id res chain seq x y z
N ALA A 1 -5.70 -17.03 -13.12
CA ALA A 1 -6.35 -16.11 -12.15
C ALA A 1 -6.95 -14.86 -12.82
N ARG A 2 -6.23 -14.11 -13.67
CA ARG A 2 -6.73 -12.83 -14.23
C ARG A 2 -7.83 -13.00 -15.26
N ARG A 3 -7.80 -14.07 -16.08
CA ARG A 3 -8.87 -14.39 -17.05
C ARG A 3 -10.18 -14.71 -16.36
N GLU A 4 -10.14 -15.36 -15.20
CA GLU A 4 -11.30 -15.73 -14.40
C GLU A 4 -11.99 -14.51 -13.78
N LEU A 5 -11.23 -13.47 -13.44
CA LEU A 5 -11.77 -12.19 -12.93
C LEU A 5 -12.35 -11.31 -14.04
N ALA A 6 -12.23 -11.71 -15.31
CA ALA A 6 -12.68 -10.93 -16.48
C ALA A 6 -12.11 -9.50 -16.55
N ILE A 7 -10.92 -9.29 -15.97
CA ILE A 7 -10.20 -8.01 -16.04
C ILE A 7 -9.41 -7.99 -17.35
N GLY A 8 -9.62 -6.98 -18.15
CA GLY A 8 -8.95 -6.79 -19.44
C GLY A 8 -8.37 -5.39 -19.60
N ASP A 9 -7.65 -5.18 -20.71
CA ASP A 9 -7.15 -3.88 -21.10
C ASP A 9 -8.30 -2.85 -21.17
N GLY A 10 -8.07 -1.64 -20.64
CA GLY A 10 -9.08 -0.57 -20.57
C GLY A 10 -10.17 -0.78 -19.50
N SER A 11 -10.03 -1.77 -18.61
CA SER A 11 -10.95 -1.91 -17.48
C SER A 11 -10.67 -0.84 -16.43
N THR A 12 -11.73 -0.18 -15.94
CA THR A 12 -11.69 0.57 -14.68
C THR A 12 -11.88 -0.41 -13.53
N ILE A 13 -10.98 -0.37 -12.56
CA ILE A 13 -10.96 -1.28 -11.41
C ILE A 13 -11.19 -0.49 -10.14
N VAL A 14 -12.19 -0.88 -9.36
CA VAL A 14 -12.39 -0.37 -8.01
C VAL A 14 -12.10 -1.50 -7.03
N VAL A 15 -11.10 -1.26 -6.18
CA VAL A 15 -10.72 -2.19 -5.10
C VAL A 15 -11.41 -1.75 -3.82
N TYR A 16 -11.97 -2.68 -3.07
CA TYR A 16 -12.54 -2.39 -1.75
C TYR A 16 -12.08 -3.43 -0.71
N HIS A 17 -12.22 -3.08 0.54
CA HIS A 17 -11.83 -3.89 1.70
C HIS A 17 -13.00 -4.05 2.68
N GLY A 18 -12.91 -5.06 3.56
CA GLY A 18 -13.95 -5.37 4.54
C GLY A 18 -13.70 -4.84 5.96
N LEU A 19 -12.45 -4.51 6.29
CA LEU A 19 -11.99 -4.25 7.68
C LEU A 19 -11.15 -2.97 7.82
N GLY A 20 -11.49 -1.90 7.10
CA GLY A 20 -10.69 -0.69 7.04
C GLY A 20 -9.56 -0.76 5.99
N LEU A 21 -8.91 0.38 5.74
CA LEU A 21 -7.90 0.50 4.68
C LEU A 21 -6.61 -0.26 5.06
N PHE A 22 -6.54 -1.55 4.70
CA PHE A 22 -5.37 -2.38 4.98
C PHE A 22 -4.85 -3.10 3.72
N SER A 23 -5.62 -4.02 3.15
CA SER A 23 -5.17 -4.86 2.04
C SER A 23 -5.45 -4.27 0.65
N ALA A 24 -6.41 -3.36 0.52
CA ALA A 24 -6.78 -2.76 -0.76
C ALA A 24 -5.61 -2.00 -1.42
N PRO A 25 -4.78 -1.22 -0.70
CA PRO A 25 -3.60 -0.57 -1.28
C PRO A 25 -2.59 -1.56 -1.88
N ARG A 26 -2.44 -2.76 -1.30
CA ARG A 26 -1.58 -3.80 -1.88
C ARG A 26 -2.11 -4.29 -3.23
N VAL A 27 -3.41 -4.49 -3.36
CA VAL A 27 -4.05 -4.90 -4.63
C VAL A 27 -3.96 -3.77 -5.65
N TRP A 28 -4.24 -2.54 -5.23
CA TRP A 28 -4.10 -1.34 -6.05
C TRP A 28 -2.66 -1.19 -6.58
N TRP A 29 -1.65 -1.28 -5.71
CA TRP A 29 -0.24 -1.24 -6.08
C TRP A 29 0.12 -2.34 -7.10
N MET A 30 -0.39 -3.57 -6.93
CA MET A 30 -0.15 -4.65 -7.88
C MET A 30 -0.70 -4.31 -9.26
N PHE A 31 -1.89 -3.74 -9.37
CA PHE A 31 -2.45 -3.32 -10.64
C PHE A 31 -1.63 -2.18 -11.27
N ARG A 32 -1.25 -1.16 -10.47
CA ARG A 32 -0.39 -0.06 -10.91
C ARG A 32 0.96 -0.57 -11.42
N THR A 33 1.59 -1.46 -10.68
CA THR A 33 2.88 -2.08 -11.06
C THR A 33 2.80 -2.84 -12.39
N PHE A 34 1.66 -3.42 -12.73
CA PHE A 34 1.45 -4.09 -14.01
C PHE A 34 0.79 -3.22 -15.09
N GLY A 35 0.77 -1.90 -14.89
CA GLY A 35 0.42 -0.93 -15.92
C GLY A 35 -1.06 -0.57 -16.02
N VAL A 36 -1.89 -0.95 -15.05
CA VAL A 36 -3.28 -0.47 -14.98
C VAL A 36 -3.28 0.96 -14.46
N ARG A 37 -3.82 1.89 -15.23
CA ARG A 37 -3.94 3.31 -14.83
C ARG A 37 -5.23 3.57 -14.05
N GLU A 38 -6.35 3.03 -14.57
CA GLU A 38 -7.69 3.21 -14.02
C GLU A 38 -7.96 2.20 -12.89
N VAL A 39 -7.25 2.35 -11.78
CA VAL A 39 -7.46 1.56 -10.56
C VAL A 39 -7.60 2.48 -9.37
N TYR A 40 -8.68 2.28 -8.63
CA TYR A 40 -9.10 3.12 -7.51
C TYR A 40 -9.35 2.27 -6.27
N ILE A 41 -9.34 2.89 -5.10
CA ILE A 41 -9.78 2.27 -3.85
C ILE A 41 -11.08 2.95 -3.42
N LEU A 42 -12.09 2.15 -3.07
CA LEU A 42 -13.34 2.66 -2.51
C LEU A 42 -13.08 3.22 -1.12
N ASP A 43 -13.28 4.52 -0.96
CA ASP A 43 -13.08 5.20 0.32
C ASP A 43 -14.03 4.67 1.39
N GLY A 44 -13.49 4.34 2.57
CA GLY A 44 -14.23 3.67 3.65
C GLY A 44 -14.61 2.21 3.36
N GLY A 45 -14.39 1.71 2.14
CA GLY A 45 -14.62 0.32 1.75
C GLY A 45 -16.05 -0.19 1.98
N MET A 46 -16.20 -1.49 2.19
CA MET A 46 -17.50 -2.14 2.46
C MET A 46 -18.17 -1.66 3.76
N PRO A 47 -17.44 -1.30 4.84
CA PRO A 47 -18.07 -0.73 6.03
C PRO A 47 -18.85 0.56 5.72
N ALA A 48 -18.25 1.54 5.04
CA ALA A 48 -18.94 2.79 4.67
C ALA A 48 -20.10 2.52 3.71
N TRP A 49 -19.91 1.65 2.70
CA TRP A 49 -20.96 1.24 1.77
C TRP A 49 -22.21 0.72 2.46
N LYS A 50 -22.03 -0.11 3.53
CA LYS A 50 -23.14 -0.64 4.33
C LYS A 50 -23.82 0.41 5.18
N VAL A 51 -23.04 1.28 5.84
CA VAL A 51 -23.58 2.36 6.67
C VAL A 51 -24.42 3.34 5.83
N GLU A 52 -24.00 3.59 4.58
CA GLU A 52 -24.75 4.44 3.63
C GLU A 52 -26.00 3.74 3.04
N GLY A 53 -26.28 2.50 3.43
CA GLY A 53 -27.44 1.75 2.95
C GLY A 53 -27.38 1.42 1.45
N ARG A 54 -26.19 1.39 0.86
CA ARG A 54 -26.03 1.11 -0.57
C ARG A 54 -26.34 -0.35 -0.90
N PRO A 55 -26.81 -0.66 -2.12
CA PRO A 55 -27.22 -2.01 -2.50
C PRO A 55 -26.04 -2.99 -2.47
N ILE A 56 -26.31 -4.20 -1.99
CA ILE A 56 -25.40 -5.32 -1.98
C ILE A 56 -26.03 -6.45 -2.75
N ASP A 57 -25.32 -7.00 -3.71
CA ASP A 57 -25.73 -8.19 -4.45
C ASP A 57 -25.03 -9.44 -3.92
N PHE A 58 -25.64 -10.59 -4.13
CA PHE A 58 -25.19 -11.88 -3.62
C PHE A 58 -25.15 -12.90 -4.76
N GLY A 59 -24.23 -13.83 -4.66
CA GLY A 59 -24.11 -14.93 -5.61
C GLY A 59 -22.88 -14.84 -6.50
N GLU A 60 -22.79 -15.80 -7.43
CA GLU A 60 -21.67 -15.91 -8.36
C GLU A 60 -21.79 -14.89 -9.50
N VAL A 61 -20.80 -14.03 -9.63
CA VAL A 61 -20.70 -13.11 -10.76
C VAL A 61 -19.98 -13.79 -11.92
N ARG A 62 -20.70 -14.13 -12.97
CA ARG A 62 -20.12 -14.68 -14.21
C ARG A 62 -19.87 -13.57 -15.21
N ARG A 63 -18.63 -13.45 -15.66
CA ARG A 63 -18.21 -12.46 -16.65
C ARG A 63 -17.45 -13.15 -17.79
N THR A 64 -17.58 -12.64 -18.99
CA THR A 64 -16.79 -13.10 -20.14
C THR A 64 -15.31 -12.81 -19.90
N PRO A 65 -14.41 -13.80 -20.05
CA PRO A 65 -12.97 -13.61 -19.95
C PRO A 65 -12.48 -12.51 -20.90
N ARG A 66 -11.57 -11.68 -20.43
CA ARG A 66 -10.99 -10.57 -21.21
C ARG A 66 -9.48 -10.73 -21.30
N HIS A 67 -8.89 -10.16 -22.34
CA HIS A 67 -7.44 -10.10 -22.50
C HIS A 67 -6.87 -8.99 -21.63
N PHE A 68 -5.75 -9.27 -20.95
CA PHE A 68 -4.99 -8.32 -20.18
C PHE A 68 -3.51 -8.39 -20.58
N THR A 69 -2.94 -7.27 -20.98
CA THR A 69 -1.52 -7.12 -21.34
C THR A 69 -0.75 -6.53 -20.16
N PRO A 70 0.01 -7.33 -19.39
CA PRO A 70 0.80 -6.81 -18.28
C PRO A 70 1.96 -5.97 -18.81
N ARG A 71 2.08 -4.75 -18.30
CA ARG A 71 3.21 -3.84 -18.55
C ARG A 71 3.91 -3.59 -17.21
N PHE A 72 4.95 -4.36 -16.93
CA PHE A 72 5.65 -4.28 -15.66
C PHE A 72 6.43 -2.97 -15.52
N ASN A 73 6.10 -2.19 -14.47
CA ASN A 73 6.85 -1.02 -14.07
C ASN A 73 7.91 -1.39 -13.04
N ARG A 74 9.16 -1.52 -13.46
CA ARG A 74 10.29 -1.86 -12.58
C ARG A 74 10.50 -0.79 -11.50
N GLY A 75 10.22 0.48 -11.80
CA GLY A 75 10.36 1.60 -10.86
C GLY A 75 9.40 1.55 -9.66
N ALA A 76 8.32 0.76 -9.74
CA ALA A 76 7.38 0.56 -8.63
C ALA A 76 7.79 -0.55 -7.65
N VAL A 77 8.94 -1.20 -7.87
CA VAL A 77 9.42 -2.32 -7.04
C VAL A 77 10.91 -2.14 -6.76
N ALA A 78 11.27 -2.06 -5.50
CA ALA A 78 12.66 -2.07 -5.05
C ALA A 78 13.08 -3.49 -4.65
N ASP A 79 14.19 -3.97 -5.17
CA ASP A 79 14.82 -5.20 -4.69
C ASP A 79 15.84 -4.91 -3.56
N VAL A 80 16.53 -5.94 -3.08
CA VAL A 80 17.47 -5.80 -1.97
C VAL A 80 18.64 -4.86 -2.30
N GLU A 81 19.09 -4.84 -3.55
CA GLU A 81 20.19 -3.96 -3.97
C GLU A 81 19.72 -2.51 -4.12
N ASP A 82 18.48 -2.28 -4.56
CA ASP A 82 17.87 -0.95 -4.58
C ASP A 82 17.72 -0.39 -3.16
N VAL A 83 17.31 -1.22 -2.20
CA VAL A 83 17.19 -0.81 -0.78
C VAL A 83 18.56 -0.49 -0.18
N LYS A 84 19.59 -1.32 -0.43
CA LYS A 84 20.96 -1.04 0.03
C LYS A 84 21.49 0.28 -0.52
N LYS A 85 21.25 0.56 -1.80
CA LYS A 85 21.60 1.84 -2.43
C LYS A 85 20.84 3.00 -1.78
N ALA A 86 19.53 2.86 -1.56
CA ALA A 86 18.72 3.89 -0.94
C ALA A 86 19.20 4.23 0.48
N LEU A 87 19.60 3.23 1.27
CA LEU A 87 20.16 3.44 2.61
C LEU A 87 21.56 4.09 2.60
N ALA A 88 22.33 3.93 1.52
CA ALA A 88 23.67 4.51 1.38
C ALA A 88 23.66 5.94 0.81
N LEU A 89 22.59 6.36 0.16
CA LEU A 89 22.48 7.66 -0.50
C LEU A 89 21.79 8.70 0.40
N PRO A 90 22.40 9.88 0.61
CA PRO A 90 21.86 10.88 1.53
C PRO A 90 20.57 11.55 1.01
N ASP A 91 20.28 11.46 -0.27
CA ASP A 91 19.11 12.04 -0.95
C ASP A 91 17.95 11.07 -1.10
N MET A 92 18.09 9.82 -0.68
CA MET A 92 17.04 8.81 -0.67
C MET A 92 16.61 8.46 0.74
N GLN A 93 15.40 7.95 0.89
CA GLN A 93 14.82 7.56 2.18
C GLN A 93 14.22 6.17 2.09
N VAL A 94 14.47 5.35 3.11
CA VAL A 94 13.79 4.05 3.30
C VAL A 94 12.86 4.19 4.48
N VAL A 95 11.56 3.95 4.27
CA VAL A 95 10.52 4.16 5.28
C VAL A 95 9.83 2.84 5.60
N ASP A 96 9.92 2.43 6.84
CA ASP A 96 9.31 1.20 7.36
C ASP A 96 7.92 1.48 7.93
N ALA A 97 6.92 0.81 7.37
CA ALA A 97 5.52 0.96 7.73
C ALA A 97 5.06 0.11 8.94
N ARG A 98 5.96 -0.67 9.56
CA ARG A 98 5.62 -1.49 10.72
C ARG A 98 5.36 -0.62 11.96
N SER A 99 4.73 -1.21 12.98
CA SER A 99 4.55 -0.54 14.26
C SER A 99 5.90 -0.14 14.86
N LYS A 100 5.88 0.88 15.73
CA LYS A 100 7.07 1.41 16.38
C LYS A 100 7.83 0.32 17.18
N GLU A 101 7.09 -0.50 17.91
CA GLU A 101 7.67 -1.56 18.73
C GLU A 101 8.41 -2.60 17.88
N ARG A 102 7.88 -2.96 16.72
CA ARG A 102 8.56 -3.88 15.79
C ARG A 102 9.77 -3.23 15.14
N PHE A 103 9.68 -1.96 14.81
CA PHE A 103 10.79 -1.20 14.26
C PHE A 103 11.94 -1.06 15.27
N GLU A 104 11.64 -0.75 16.53
CA GLU A 104 12.61 -0.61 17.61
C GLU A 104 13.12 -1.96 18.15
N GLY A 105 12.50 -3.08 17.76
CA GLY A 105 12.89 -4.40 18.22
C GLY A 105 12.39 -4.75 19.62
N THR A 106 11.50 -3.95 20.20
CA THR A 106 10.89 -4.17 21.52
C THR A 106 9.64 -5.02 21.47
N GLY A 107 9.02 -5.16 20.29
CA GLY A 107 7.86 -6.01 20.04
C GLY A 107 8.20 -7.28 19.27
N PRO A 108 7.35 -8.34 19.39
CA PRO A 108 7.59 -9.59 18.69
C PRO A 108 7.34 -9.49 17.19
N GLU A 109 8.12 -10.21 16.41
CA GLU A 109 7.82 -10.43 15.00
C GLU A 109 6.73 -11.51 14.84
N PRO A 110 5.77 -11.33 13.88
CA PRO A 110 4.65 -12.27 13.72
C PRO A 110 5.06 -13.62 13.10
N ARG A 111 6.29 -13.72 12.56
CA ARG A 111 6.84 -14.93 11.97
C ARG A 111 8.05 -15.41 12.76
N PRO A 112 8.10 -16.70 13.13
CA PRO A 112 9.27 -17.26 13.81
C PRO A 112 10.55 -17.08 12.98
N GLY A 113 11.68 -16.84 13.65
CA GLY A 113 13.01 -16.76 13.03
C GLY A 113 13.33 -15.44 12.34
N LEU A 114 12.44 -14.46 12.36
CA LEU A 114 12.76 -13.11 11.90
C LEU A 114 13.48 -12.33 13.02
N PRO A 115 14.58 -11.63 12.70
CA PRO A 115 15.21 -10.72 13.67
C PRO A 115 14.29 -9.53 13.94
N SER A 116 14.25 -9.10 15.20
CA SER A 116 13.59 -7.85 15.61
C SER A 116 14.45 -6.64 15.23
N GLY A 117 13.82 -5.47 15.13
CA GLY A 117 14.49 -4.22 14.78
C GLY A 117 14.33 -3.84 13.31
N HIS A 118 15.19 -2.95 12.83
CA HIS A 118 15.07 -2.35 11.50
C HIS A 118 16.42 -2.25 10.77
N MET A 119 16.37 -1.93 9.49
CA MET A 119 17.56 -1.66 8.68
C MET A 119 18.20 -0.35 9.14
N PRO A 120 19.51 -0.32 9.47
CA PRO A 120 20.20 0.92 9.89
C PRO A 120 20.00 2.04 8.85
N GLY A 121 19.58 3.21 9.30
CA GLY A 121 19.27 4.36 8.43
C GLY A 121 17.83 4.44 7.92
N ALA A 122 17.00 3.42 8.16
CA ALA A 122 15.58 3.49 7.83
C ALA A 122 14.83 4.42 8.81
N LEU A 123 13.82 5.09 8.29
CA LEU A 123 12.84 5.88 9.06
C LEU A 123 11.61 5.04 9.36
N ASN A 124 10.85 5.40 10.40
CA ASN A 124 9.62 4.67 10.73
C ASN A 124 8.38 5.57 10.61
N LEU A 125 7.41 5.10 9.86
CA LEU A 125 6.07 5.66 9.84
C LEU A 125 5.06 4.51 9.97
N PRO A 126 4.57 4.19 11.17
CA PRO A 126 3.49 3.23 11.34
C PRO A 126 2.30 3.61 10.47
N TRP A 127 1.86 2.67 9.62
CA TRP A 127 0.83 2.92 8.60
C TRP A 127 -0.51 3.41 9.19
N GLU A 128 -0.79 3.05 10.44
CA GLU A 128 -1.99 3.46 11.16
C GLU A 128 -2.09 4.99 11.31
N ARG A 129 -0.95 5.69 11.31
CA ARG A 129 -0.92 7.16 11.38
C ARG A 129 -1.48 7.85 10.14
N LEU A 130 -1.59 7.14 9.04
CA LEU A 130 -2.22 7.62 7.80
C LEU A 130 -3.72 7.34 7.76
N LEU A 131 -4.29 6.79 8.83
CA LEU A 131 -5.72 6.48 8.86
C LEU A 131 -6.47 7.31 9.90
N GLN A 132 -7.67 7.69 9.51
CA GLN A 132 -8.69 8.25 10.38
C GLN A 132 -10.02 7.60 10.06
N ASP A 133 -10.67 7.00 11.06
CA ASP A 133 -11.97 6.33 10.93
C ASP A 133 -12.02 5.27 9.81
N GLY A 134 -10.90 4.54 9.64
CA GLY A 134 -10.78 3.49 8.62
C GLY A 134 -10.55 3.98 7.20
N LYS A 135 -10.42 5.28 7.00
CA LYS A 135 -10.12 5.96 5.73
C LYS A 135 -8.70 6.53 5.74
N LEU A 136 -8.17 6.85 4.57
CA LEU A 136 -6.95 7.65 4.48
C LEU A 136 -7.22 9.04 5.06
N VAL A 137 -6.25 9.59 5.79
CA VAL A 137 -6.32 11.00 6.20
C VAL A 137 -6.46 11.90 4.98
N PRO A 138 -7.09 13.09 5.12
CA PRO A 138 -7.23 14.02 4.00
C PRO A 138 -5.89 14.34 3.33
N PRO A 139 -5.84 14.58 2.02
CA PRO A 139 -4.60 14.83 1.27
C PRO A 139 -3.71 15.91 1.90
N GLU A 140 -4.31 16.98 2.39
CA GLU A 140 -3.62 18.08 3.05
C GLU A 140 -2.96 17.70 4.40
N ALA A 141 -3.37 16.58 4.99
CA ALA A 141 -2.77 16.06 6.22
C ALA A 141 -1.65 15.05 5.95
N ILE A 142 -1.57 14.45 4.77
CA ILE A 142 -0.60 13.41 4.43
C ILE A 142 0.84 13.92 4.61
N GLU A 143 1.19 15.03 3.97
CA GLU A 143 2.52 15.62 4.06
C GLU A 143 2.91 15.91 5.52
N LYS A 144 1.99 16.43 6.32
CA LYS A 144 2.20 16.69 7.74
C LYS A 144 2.50 15.40 8.52
N VAL A 145 1.80 14.29 8.22
CA VAL A 145 2.03 12.99 8.87
C VAL A 145 3.44 12.48 8.56
N PHE A 146 3.87 12.56 7.30
CA PHE A 146 5.23 12.18 6.88
C PHE A 146 6.29 13.09 7.53
N SER A 147 6.11 14.40 7.47
CA SER A 147 7.02 15.39 8.07
C SER A 147 7.19 15.20 9.58
N GLN A 148 6.13 14.89 10.32
CA GLN A 148 6.18 14.58 11.75
C GLN A 148 6.97 13.30 12.08
N ALA A 149 7.16 12.43 11.09
CA ALA A 149 8.02 11.24 11.19
C ALA A 149 9.45 11.49 10.70
N GLY A 150 9.81 12.75 10.38
CA GLY A 150 11.11 13.12 9.85
C GLY A 150 11.31 12.75 8.38
N ILE A 151 10.23 12.49 7.64
CA ILE A 151 10.26 12.08 6.24
C ILE A 151 9.95 13.27 5.36
N ASP A 152 10.81 13.53 4.38
CA ASP A 152 10.65 14.57 3.36
C ASP A 152 10.01 13.96 2.11
N VAL A 153 8.76 14.31 1.84
CA VAL A 153 8.03 13.81 0.66
C VAL A 153 8.55 14.37 -0.68
N GLY A 154 9.37 15.42 -0.64
CA GLY A 154 10.05 15.96 -1.83
C GLY A 154 11.25 15.13 -2.28
N ARG A 155 11.64 14.10 -1.52
CA ARG A 155 12.77 13.22 -1.82
C ARG A 155 12.29 11.83 -2.21
N PRO A 156 13.07 11.07 -3.02
CA PRO A 156 12.75 9.69 -3.35
C PRO A 156 12.59 8.82 -2.09
N ILE A 157 11.51 8.05 -2.04
CA ILE A 157 11.15 7.20 -0.91
C ILE A 157 11.02 5.75 -1.38
N VAL A 158 11.65 4.83 -0.66
CA VAL A 158 11.40 3.40 -0.74
C VAL A 158 10.61 2.98 0.49
N THR A 159 9.40 2.47 0.31
CA THR A 159 8.56 1.98 1.41
C THR A 159 8.80 0.49 1.66
N THR A 160 8.88 0.09 2.92
CA THR A 160 9.10 -1.30 3.33
C THR A 160 8.21 -1.71 4.50
N CYS A 161 8.08 -3.01 4.72
CA CYS A 161 7.42 -3.59 5.90
C CYS A 161 7.76 -5.09 6.00
N GLY A 162 6.99 -5.87 6.76
CA GLY A 162 7.21 -7.32 6.89
C GLY A 162 6.64 -8.18 5.76
N SER A 163 5.56 -7.78 5.10
CA SER A 163 4.83 -8.59 4.09
C SER A 163 4.51 -7.84 2.79
N GLY A 164 4.87 -6.56 2.71
CA GLY A 164 4.55 -5.69 1.59
C GLY A 164 3.09 -5.21 1.57
N VAL A 165 2.31 -5.45 2.63
CA VAL A 165 0.93 -4.96 2.72
C VAL A 165 0.90 -3.52 3.22
N SER A 166 1.44 -3.25 4.41
CA SER A 166 1.44 -1.91 4.99
C SER A 166 2.36 -0.93 4.26
N ALA A 167 3.46 -1.39 3.66
CA ALA A 167 4.28 -0.56 2.78
C ALA A 167 3.49 0.01 1.59
N ALA A 168 2.55 -0.76 1.05
CA ALA A 168 1.69 -0.30 -0.04
C ALA A 168 0.70 0.79 0.41
N ILE A 169 0.37 0.88 1.70
CA ILE A 169 -0.46 1.97 2.25
C ILE A 169 0.31 3.29 2.20
N LEU A 170 1.59 3.28 2.62
CA LEU A 170 2.45 4.45 2.52
C LEU A 170 2.61 4.92 1.08
N TRP A 171 2.86 3.97 0.16
CA TRP A 171 3.00 4.30 -1.25
C TRP A 171 1.69 4.85 -1.84
N PHE A 172 0.54 4.26 -1.48
CA PHE A 172 -0.78 4.77 -1.89
C PHE A 172 -1.02 6.20 -1.38
N ALA A 173 -0.65 6.49 -0.13
CA ALA A 173 -0.78 7.84 0.43
C ALA A 173 0.12 8.87 -0.29
N LEU A 174 1.31 8.46 -0.75
CA LEU A 174 2.22 9.33 -1.50
C LEU A 174 1.74 9.61 -2.95
N GLU A 175 0.84 8.79 -3.48
CA GLU A 175 0.27 8.93 -4.83
C GLU A 175 -1.13 9.59 -4.83
N ALA A 176 -1.73 9.79 -3.64
CA ALA A 176 -3.05 10.40 -3.47
C ALA A 176 -2.99 11.91 -3.50
#